data_3c425e2c612d09bc9d08a69b35ea0595
#
_entry.id   3c425e2c612d09bc9d08a69b35ea0595
#
_cell.length_a   1.000
_cell.length_b   1.000
_cell.length_c   1.000
_cell.angle_alpha   90.00
_cell.angle_beta   90.00
_cell.angle_gamma   90.00
#
_symmetry.space_group_name_H-M   'P 1'
#
loop_
_entity.id
_entity.type
_entity.pdbx_description
1 polymer ?
#
loop_
_entity_poly.entity_id
_entity_poly.type
_entity_poly.pdbx_seq_one_letter_code
_entity_poly.pdbx_strand_id
1 'polypeptide(L)'
;MAGLLAGCGAAKTANQAESETTEENLVLMEETLPQTAADETVMALSPDGPLLPSVEGVDAEYSEPIPDYLRIGEKHPIVLKLQQRLMDLGFMDNDEPTDYYGEVTQSAVKIYQRQNKLAQDGIIGPDTLEAILSPDAKYYAAQKGDEGTDITRIQSRLYELGYLASDSQVTGSFGDATEEAVMKMQSVNGLDQDGKVGRKTMNLLYSEDVKANMLAYGEKSDLVLAAQKRLKELGYMTTEPDGSYGNDTIIAVKQFQSRNDQVVDGYLGPATRVALNSSDAVPNGLSLGDSGDNIQRVQNLLSKLGYLKSANVTGYYGEVTENAVKLFQRTNGLSADGTVGIMTMAKLTAGDAKKAPAQPKTSTSKNNSKNNTTSGGSKKGSSGSTSVPNTGGASGGASALIAVASSKLGCPYVWGSKGPNSFDCSGFVYWCLNQVGVRQSYMTSSGWRNAGRYTRISSFSSLRAGDIIVVSGHVGIVAGGGTVIDASSGNGKVVHRSLSSWWANNFICGWRIF
;
A
#
# COMPACT_ATOMS: atom_id res chain seq x y z
N MET A 1 -3.92 -62.37 46.69
CA MET A 1 -2.68 -63.08 46.38
C MET A 1 -1.82 -62.04 45.64
N ALA A 2 -0.96 -61.32 46.29
CA ALA A 2 0.36 -61.72 46.83
C ALA A 2 1.42 -61.76 45.73
N GLY A 3 2.43 -60.93 45.91
CA GLY A 3 3.80 -61.05 45.52
C GLY A 3 4.33 -59.81 44.79
N LEU A 4 4.89 -58.79 45.39
CA LEU A 4 6.14 -58.57 46.15
C LEU A 4 7.41 -59.06 45.47
N LEU A 5 8.33 -58.13 45.29
CA LEU A 5 9.76 -58.07 45.65
C LEU A 5 10.49 -57.25 44.59
N ALA A 6 11.02 -56.06 44.85
CA ALA A 6 12.09 -55.63 45.77
C ALA A 6 13.50 -55.89 45.23
N GLY A 7 14.31 -54.90 45.31
CA GLY A 7 15.76 -54.94 45.30
C GLY A 7 16.37 -53.64 44.75
N CYS A 8 16.68 -52.69 45.61
CA CYS A 8 17.94 -52.45 46.32
C CYS A 8 19.13 -52.26 45.39
N GLY A 9 19.87 -51.25 45.45
CA GLY A 9 20.46 -50.32 46.38
C GLY A 9 21.67 -49.75 45.68
N ALA A 10 22.35 -48.79 45.96
CA ALA A 10 22.88 -48.25 47.16
C ALA A 10 23.54 -46.90 46.85
N ALA A 11 23.48 -46.05 47.85
CA ALA A 11 24.19 -44.79 47.95
C ALA A 11 25.69 -44.98 48.15
N LYS A 12 26.47 -43.99 47.74
CA LYS A 12 27.68 -43.53 48.43
C LYS A 12 27.88 -42.04 48.23
N THR A 13 27.59 -41.33 49.21
CA THR A 13 28.26 -40.32 50.05
C THR A 13 29.60 -39.78 49.58
N ALA A 14 29.62 -38.44 49.58
CA ALA A 14 30.60 -37.52 50.16
C ALA A 14 31.94 -37.31 49.48
N ASN A 15 32.22 -36.08 49.11
CA ASN A 15 33.21 -35.30 49.84
C ASN A 15 33.01 -33.80 49.59
N GLN A 16 32.87 -33.06 50.69
CA GLN A 16 33.12 -31.64 50.75
C GLN A 16 34.63 -31.40 50.57
N ALA A 17 34.97 -30.47 49.73
CA ALA A 17 36.23 -29.74 49.84
C ALA A 17 35.88 -28.29 49.62
N GLU A 18 35.87 -27.58 50.73
CA GLU A 18 36.00 -26.12 50.75
C GLU A 18 37.32 -25.74 50.11
N SER A 19 37.28 -24.88 49.11
CA SER A 19 38.44 -24.07 48.76
C SER A 19 37.95 -22.66 48.54
N GLU A 20 38.36 -21.82 49.46
CA GLU A 20 38.43 -20.36 49.29
C GLU A 20 38.96 -20.02 47.92
N THR A 21 38.22 -19.29 47.16
CA THR A 21 38.72 -18.54 46.00
C THR A 21 38.33 -17.10 46.14
N THR A 22 39.33 -16.33 46.36
CA THR A 22 39.50 -14.91 46.18
C THR A 22 38.54 -14.32 45.16
N GLU A 23 37.81 -13.28 45.60
CA GLU A 23 37.16 -12.29 44.75
C GLU A 23 38.21 -11.65 43.83
N GLU A 24 38.38 -12.17 42.64
CA GLU A 24 38.94 -11.38 41.55
C GLU A 24 37.83 -10.54 40.97
N ASN A 25 37.96 -9.24 41.14
CA ASN A 25 37.28 -8.19 40.45
C ASN A 25 37.27 -8.47 38.92
N LEU A 26 36.20 -9.06 38.41
CA LEU A 26 35.82 -8.90 37.03
C LEU A 26 35.25 -7.48 36.89
N VAL A 27 36.10 -6.55 36.59
CA VAL A 27 35.72 -5.32 35.93
C VAL A 27 35.10 -5.77 34.61
N LEU A 28 33.77 -5.81 34.55
CA LEU A 28 33.02 -5.76 33.32
C LEU A 28 33.48 -4.49 32.65
N MET A 29 34.42 -4.63 31.69
CA MET A 29 34.53 -3.67 30.65
C MET A 29 33.16 -3.67 29.93
N GLU A 30 32.33 -2.69 30.24
CA GLU A 30 31.36 -2.21 29.28
C GLU A 30 32.15 -1.91 28.02
N GLU A 31 32.19 -2.88 27.09
CA GLU A 31 32.37 -2.54 25.70
C GLU A 31 31.18 -1.65 25.34
N THR A 32 31.36 -0.37 25.53
CA THR A 32 30.63 0.64 24.79
C THR A 32 30.89 0.30 23.33
N LEU A 33 29.98 -0.46 22.73
CA LEU A 33 29.81 -0.45 21.28
C LEU A 33 29.86 1.03 20.88
N PRO A 34 30.70 1.41 19.93
CA PRO A 34 30.63 2.75 19.43
C PRO A 34 29.21 2.93 18.94
N GLN A 35 28.41 3.71 19.63
CA GLN A 35 27.25 4.32 19.06
C GLN A 35 27.75 4.89 17.75
N THR A 36 27.31 4.28 16.66
CA THR A 36 27.56 4.83 15.36
C THR A 36 26.90 6.19 15.36
N ALA A 37 27.68 7.20 15.61
CA ALA A 37 27.34 8.62 15.55
C ALA A 37 26.86 9.04 14.14
N ALA A 38 26.55 8.08 13.28
CA ALA A 38 26.05 8.30 11.93
C ALA A 38 24.53 8.54 11.87
N ASP A 39 23.78 8.28 12.95
CA ASP A 39 22.31 8.43 12.91
C ASP A 39 21.82 9.71 13.60
N GLU A 40 22.65 10.34 14.40
CA GLU A 40 22.33 11.62 15.03
C GLU A 40 22.73 12.85 14.20
N THR A 41 23.63 12.71 13.23
CA THR A 41 24.16 13.85 12.48
C THR A 41 23.35 14.29 11.28
N VAL A 42 22.28 13.58 10.92
CA VAL A 42 21.50 13.98 9.73
C VAL A 42 20.29 14.84 10.09
N MET A 43 19.91 14.93 11.37
CA MET A 43 18.69 15.65 11.73
C MET A 43 18.63 16.24 13.13
N ALA A 44 19.67 16.18 13.91
CA ALA A 44 19.79 17.11 15.01
C ALA A 44 20.26 18.44 14.40
N LEU A 45 19.42 19.45 14.45
CA LEU A 45 19.96 20.77 14.60
C LEU A 45 20.97 20.62 15.75
N SER A 46 22.26 20.78 15.45
CA SER A 46 23.28 20.84 16.47
C SER A 46 22.77 21.76 17.58
N PRO A 47 22.97 21.43 18.86
CA PRO A 47 22.68 22.42 19.92
C PRO A 47 23.34 23.78 19.65
N ASP A 48 24.40 23.79 18.83
CA ASP A 48 25.13 24.95 18.32
C ASP A 48 24.78 25.28 16.84
N GLY A 49 23.73 24.68 16.26
CA GLY A 49 23.18 25.16 15.00
C GLY A 49 22.77 26.62 15.16
N PRO A 50 22.79 27.44 14.09
CA PRO A 50 22.44 28.83 14.22
C PRO A 50 21.11 28.92 14.94
N LEU A 51 21.14 29.48 16.17
CA LEU A 51 19.94 29.75 16.95
C LEU A 51 18.99 30.47 16.01
N LEU A 52 17.83 29.87 15.77
CA LEU A 52 16.79 30.60 15.07
C LEU A 52 16.60 31.93 15.84
N PRO A 53 16.60 33.05 15.15
CA PRO A 53 16.43 34.33 15.83
C PRO A 53 15.13 34.27 16.66
N SER A 54 15.17 34.88 17.85
CA SER A 54 13.94 35.12 18.61
C SER A 54 12.94 35.87 17.73
N VAL A 55 11.66 35.74 17.99
CA VAL A 55 10.59 36.41 17.20
C VAL A 55 10.91 37.91 17.06
N GLU A 56 11.49 38.55 18.09
CA GLU A 56 11.94 39.96 18.07
C GLU A 56 13.09 40.23 17.07
N GLY A 57 13.87 39.22 16.69
CA GLY A 57 14.98 39.33 15.73
C GLY A 57 14.62 38.95 14.30
N VAL A 58 13.48 38.32 14.08
CA VAL A 58 13.10 37.80 12.77
C VAL A 58 12.77 38.91 11.78
N ASP A 59 12.11 39.97 12.24
CA ASP A 59 11.76 41.13 11.40
C ASP A 59 12.98 41.89 10.84
N ALA A 60 14.11 41.87 11.55
CA ALA A 60 15.32 42.56 11.11
C ALA A 60 16.05 41.83 9.94
N GLU A 61 15.68 40.58 9.68
CA GLU A 61 16.30 39.76 8.62
C GLU A 61 15.62 39.90 7.25
N TYR A 62 14.39 40.41 7.22
CA TYR A 62 13.59 40.54 6.00
C TYR A 62 13.45 41.99 5.56
N SER A 63 13.42 42.20 4.26
CA SER A 63 13.16 43.52 3.67
C SER A 63 11.72 43.99 3.87
N GLU A 64 10.81 43.08 4.15
CA GLU A 64 9.41 43.31 4.42
C GLU A 64 9.08 42.86 5.85
N PRO A 65 8.24 43.61 6.61
CA PRO A 65 7.83 43.21 7.95
C PRO A 65 7.02 41.91 7.87
N ILE A 66 7.22 41.01 8.84
CA ILE A 66 6.44 39.78 8.95
C ILE A 66 4.98 40.13 9.22
N PRO A 67 4.02 39.65 8.43
CA PRO A 67 2.61 39.86 8.71
C PRO A 67 2.21 39.29 10.06
N ASP A 68 1.30 39.98 10.78
CA ASP A 68 0.74 39.47 12.05
C ASP A 68 0.13 38.07 11.90
N TYR A 69 -0.37 37.74 10.72
CA TYR A 69 -0.95 36.45 10.38
C TYR A 69 -0.54 36.02 8.97
N LEU A 70 -0.12 34.76 8.83
CA LEU A 70 0.14 34.11 7.54
C LEU A 70 -0.96 33.09 7.26
N ARG A 71 -1.53 33.17 6.05
CA ARG A 71 -2.66 32.35 5.61
C ARG A 71 -2.39 31.70 4.25
N ILE A 72 -3.19 30.69 3.96
CA ILE A 72 -3.14 30.03 2.65
C ILE A 72 -3.30 31.04 1.51
N GLY A 73 -2.45 30.91 0.49
CA GLY A 73 -2.41 31.79 -0.68
C GLY A 73 -1.41 32.93 -0.58
N GLU A 74 -0.91 33.23 0.61
CA GLU A 74 0.05 34.33 0.84
C GLU A 74 1.48 33.92 0.49
N LYS A 75 2.31 34.91 0.18
CA LYS A 75 3.74 34.75 -0.08
C LYS A 75 4.53 35.68 0.82
N HIS A 76 5.52 35.15 1.49
CA HIS A 76 6.47 35.90 2.27
C HIS A 76 7.75 35.10 2.51
N PRO A 77 8.95 35.72 2.52
CA PRO A 77 10.20 35.00 2.72
C PRO A 77 10.29 34.18 4.01
N ILE A 78 9.56 34.58 5.08
CA ILE A 78 9.49 33.82 6.34
C ILE A 78 8.92 32.40 6.14
N VAL A 79 8.05 32.20 5.13
CA VAL A 79 7.44 30.91 4.84
C VAL A 79 8.50 29.86 4.51
N LEU A 80 9.61 30.24 3.87
CA LEU A 80 10.76 29.36 3.62
C LEU A 80 11.28 28.73 4.93
N LYS A 81 11.52 29.57 5.94
CA LYS A 81 12.01 29.10 7.26
C LYS A 81 10.97 28.26 7.98
N LEU A 82 9.70 28.65 7.90
CA LEU A 82 8.61 27.92 8.54
C LEU A 82 8.43 26.53 7.90
N GLN A 83 8.48 26.43 6.58
CA GLN A 83 8.42 25.14 5.89
C GLN A 83 9.63 24.29 6.24
N GLN A 84 10.84 24.84 6.19
CA GLN A 84 12.04 24.12 6.60
C GLN A 84 11.91 23.60 8.04
N ARG A 85 11.47 24.46 8.97
CA ARG A 85 11.29 24.06 10.38
C ARG A 85 10.24 22.97 10.55
N LEU A 86 9.10 23.05 9.84
CA LEU A 86 8.06 22.02 9.87
C LEU A 86 8.56 20.70 9.28
N MET A 87 9.42 20.72 8.25
CA MET A 87 10.10 19.54 7.71
C MET A 87 11.07 18.93 8.73
N ASP A 88 11.90 19.75 9.37
CA ASP A 88 12.87 19.31 10.39
C ASP A 88 12.17 18.69 11.60
N LEU A 89 11.01 19.20 11.96
CA LEU A 89 10.17 18.68 13.05
C LEU A 89 9.31 17.48 12.64
N GLY A 90 9.25 17.14 11.34
CA GLY A 90 8.52 16.00 10.81
C GLY A 90 7.03 16.23 10.56
N PHE A 91 6.56 17.49 10.50
CA PHE A 91 5.18 17.84 10.17
C PHE A 91 4.94 18.00 8.66
N MET A 92 6.01 18.14 7.88
CA MET A 92 6.01 18.18 6.41
C MET A 92 7.02 17.19 5.85
N ASP A 93 6.73 16.71 4.63
CA ASP A 93 7.72 15.94 3.86
C ASP A 93 8.88 16.82 3.44
N ASN A 94 10.08 16.26 3.45
CA ASN A 94 11.27 17.00 3.04
C ASN A 94 11.20 17.34 1.55
N ASP A 95 11.34 18.62 1.24
CA ASP A 95 11.30 19.18 -0.11
C ASP A 95 12.05 20.51 -0.12
N GLU A 96 12.22 21.11 -1.30
CA GLU A 96 12.73 22.48 -1.41
C GLU A 96 11.69 23.48 -0.87
N PRO A 97 12.01 24.24 0.20
CA PRO A 97 11.08 25.22 0.75
C PRO A 97 10.72 26.31 -0.27
N THR A 98 9.53 26.85 -0.17
CA THR A 98 9.02 27.93 -1.01
C THR A 98 8.56 29.11 -0.19
N ASP A 99 8.46 30.30 -0.79
CA ASP A 99 7.90 31.50 -0.16
C ASP A 99 6.36 31.47 -0.08
N TYR A 100 5.73 30.41 -0.60
CA TYR A 100 4.27 30.30 -0.77
C TYR A 100 3.63 29.45 0.33
N TYR A 101 2.66 30.03 1.03
CA TYR A 101 1.84 29.34 2.02
C TYR A 101 0.72 28.56 1.31
N GLY A 102 1.00 27.32 0.91
CA GLY A 102 0.06 26.44 0.20
C GLY A 102 -0.75 25.54 1.12
N GLU A 103 -1.62 24.68 0.52
CA GLU A 103 -2.48 23.74 1.25
C GLU A 103 -1.69 22.74 2.09
N VAL A 104 -0.54 22.28 1.60
CA VAL A 104 0.33 21.33 2.33
C VAL A 104 0.91 22.00 3.58
N THR A 105 1.38 23.26 3.45
CA THR A 105 1.87 24.04 4.59
C THR A 105 0.76 24.28 5.61
N GLN A 106 -0.44 24.65 5.16
CA GLN A 106 -1.59 24.82 6.04
C GLN A 106 -1.93 23.54 6.80
N SER A 107 -1.91 22.41 6.12
CA SER A 107 -2.18 21.10 6.73
C SER A 107 -1.13 20.76 7.79
N ALA A 108 0.15 21.00 7.51
CA ALA A 108 1.24 20.80 8.45
C ALA A 108 1.09 21.69 9.70
N VAL A 109 0.72 22.96 9.49
CA VAL A 109 0.46 23.90 10.58
C VAL A 109 -0.71 23.45 11.45
N LYS A 110 -1.80 22.97 10.87
CA LYS A 110 -2.93 22.41 11.65
C LYS A 110 -2.52 21.24 12.51
N ILE A 111 -1.70 20.32 11.96
CA ILE A 111 -1.17 19.18 12.72
C ILE A 111 -0.26 19.67 13.85
N TYR A 112 0.61 20.64 13.57
CA TYR A 112 1.47 21.27 14.57
C TYR A 112 0.66 21.92 15.70
N GLN A 113 -0.36 22.70 15.33
CA GLN A 113 -1.27 23.36 16.27
C GLN A 113 -2.00 22.32 17.15
N ARG A 114 -2.51 21.22 16.55
CA ARG A 114 -3.14 20.11 17.30
C ARG A 114 -2.19 19.59 18.39
N GLN A 115 -0.98 19.22 18.01
CA GLN A 115 0.00 18.62 18.92
C GLN A 115 0.42 19.59 20.04
N ASN A 116 0.45 20.88 19.76
CA ASN A 116 0.83 21.91 20.72
C ASN A 116 -0.36 22.57 21.44
N LYS A 117 -1.59 22.04 21.24
CA LYS A 117 -2.82 22.54 21.88
C LYS A 117 -3.14 23.99 21.55
N LEU A 118 -2.75 24.44 20.36
CA LEU A 118 -3.11 25.72 19.77
C LEU A 118 -4.43 25.60 18.98
N ALA A 119 -5.03 26.74 18.60
CA ALA A 119 -6.19 26.76 17.71
C ALA A 119 -5.82 26.13 16.35
N GLN A 120 -6.56 25.08 15.92
CA GLN A 120 -6.25 24.30 14.70
C GLN A 120 -6.87 24.96 13.46
N ASP A 121 -6.62 26.24 13.25
CA ASP A 121 -7.16 27.02 12.14
C ASP A 121 -6.27 26.99 10.89
N GLY A 122 -5.02 26.56 11.05
CA GLY A 122 -4.02 26.56 9.98
C GLY A 122 -3.58 27.98 9.61
N ILE A 123 -3.68 28.93 10.54
CA ILE A 123 -3.19 30.29 10.41
C ILE A 123 -1.98 30.44 11.33
N ILE A 124 -0.88 30.98 10.83
CA ILE A 124 0.27 31.30 11.66
C ILE A 124 0.08 32.72 12.20
N GLY A 125 -0.45 32.81 13.41
CA GLY A 125 -0.43 34.01 14.23
C GLY A 125 0.79 34.01 15.16
N PRO A 126 0.93 35.04 16.02
CA PRO A 126 2.08 35.22 16.91
C PRO A 126 2.41 33.96 17.74
N ASP A 127 1.42 33.38 18.41
CA ASP A 127 1.61 32.22 19.27
C ASP A 127 2.09 30.98 18.47
N THR A 128 1.55 30.79 17.25
CA THR A 128 1.94 29.69 16.38
C THR A 128 3.35 29.92 15.81
N LEU A 129 3.68 31.13 15.42
CA LEU A 129 4.99 31.52 14.92
C LEU A 129 6.07 31.29 15.98
N GLU A 130 5.85 31.82 17.20
CA GLU A 130 6.74 31.63 18.33
C GLU A 130 6.95 30.17 18.65
N ALA A 131 5.87 29.37 18.70
CA ALA A 131 5.94 27.94 18.99
C ALA A 131 6.75 27.16 17.94
N ILE A 132 6.54 27.42 16.63
CA ILE A 132 7.27 26.74 15.55
C ILE A 132 8.76 27.09 15.58
N LEU A 133 9.10 28.35 15.82
CA LEU A 133 10.48 28.85 15.82
C LEU A 133 11.22 28.57 17.13
N SER A 134 10.51 28.16 18.19
CA SER A 134 11.10 27.85 19.49
C SER A 134 12.17 26.76 19.36
N PRO A 135 13.32 26.87 20.06
CA PRO A 135 14.27 25.78 20.21
C PRO A 135 13.65 24.51 20.82
N ASP A 136 12.65 24.70 21.70
CA ASP A 136 11.93 23.62 22.40
C ASP A 136 10.73 23.07 21.60
N ALA A 137 10.58 23.45 20.33
CA ALA A 137 9.50 22.96 19.47
C ALA A 137 9.53 21.42 19.38
N LYS A 138 8.37 20.81 19.65
CA LYS A 138 8.24 19.35 19.71
C LYS A 138 8.24 18.75 18.32
N TYR A 139 8.93 17.62 18.17
CA TYR A 139 8.85 16.78 16.99
C TYR A 139 7.46 16.18 16.85
N TYR A 140 7.08 15.89 15.61
CA TYR A 140 5.84 15.19 15.28
C TYR A 140 5.71 13.89 16.06
N ALA A 141 4.52 13.68 16.63
CA ALA A 141 4.09 12.41 17.21
C ALA A 141 2.57 12.28 17.05
N ALA A 142 2.11 11.10 16.65
CA ALA A 142 0.69 10.76 16.63
C ALA A 142 0.38 9.68 17.66
N GLN A 143 -0.75 9.80 18.31
CA GLN A 143 -1.20 8.89 19.35
C GLN A 143 -2.72 8.79 19.42
N LYS A 144 -3.21 7.84 20.21
CA LYS A 144 -4.65 7.67 20.42
C LYS A 144 -5.35 8.96 20.86
N GLY A 145 -6.46 9.24 20.20
CA GLY A 145 -7.25 10.44 20.35
C GLY A 145 -6.94 11.54 19.32
N ASP A 146 -5.86 11.39 18.54
CA ASP A 146 -5.55 12.30 17.45
C ASP A 146 -6.44 12.05 16.24
N GLU A 147 -6.77 13.10 15.50
CA GLU A 147 -7.56 13.05 14.27
C GLU A 147 -6.92 13.93 13.19
N GLY A 148 -6.98 13.49 11.94
CA GLY A 148 -6.49 14.28 10.81
C GLY A 148 -6.02 13.45 9.61
N THR A 149 -5.57 14.17 8.59
CA THR A 149 -5.08 13.56 7.34
C THR A 149 -3.78 12.77 7.55
N ASP A 150 -2.96 13.16 8.50
CA ASP A 150 -1.76 12.42 8.92
C ASP A 150 -2.13 11.06 9.52
N ILE A 151 -3.21 10.99 10.31
CA ILE A 151 -3.71 9.73 10.87
C ILE A 151 -4.24 8.83 9.74
N THR A 152 -5.00 9.39 8.79
CA THR A 152 -5.42 8.65 7.59
C THR A 152 -4.23 8.05 6.86
N ARG A 153 -3.13 8.78 6.71
CA ARG A 153 -1.90 8.31 6.05
C ARG A 153 -1.24 7.16 6.80
N ILE A 154 -1.11 7.28 8.11
CA ILE A 154 -0.56 6.23 8.98
C ILE A 154 -1.42 4.96 8.86
N GLN A 155 -2.74 5.10 8.96
CA GLN A 155 -3.68 3.99 8.84
C GLN A 155 -3.61 3.32 7.47
N SER A 156 -3.57 4.10 6.39
CA SER A 156 -3.41 3.57 5.04
C SER A 156 -2.13 2.74 4.90
N ARG A 157 -1.02 3.22 5.47
CA ARG A 157 0.25 2.48 5.43
C ARG A 157 0.22 1.23 6.30
N LEU A 158 -0.38 1.29 7.48
CA LEU A 158 -0.61 0.11 8.33
C LEU A 158 -1.48 -0.92 7.63
N TYR A 159 -2.51 -0.49 6.89
CA TYR A 159 -3.33 -1.37 6.08
C TYR A 159 -2.54 -2.02 4.92
N GLU A 160 -1.77 -1.23 4.16
CA GLU A 160 -0.88 -1.75 3.10
C GLU A 160 0.11 -2.80 3.64
N LEU A 161 0.64 -2.60 4.84
CA LEU A 161 1.54 -3.53 5.51
C LEU A 161 0.79 -4.68 6.22
N GLY A 162 -0.54 -4.63 6.23
CA GLY A 162 -1.39 -5.67 6.78
C GLY A 162 -1.50 -5.68 8.30
N TYR A 163 -1.24 -4.57 8.96
CA TYR A 163 -1.48 -4.42 10.40
C TYR A 163 -2.92 -4.02 10.72
N LEU A 164 -3.65 -3.42 9.75
CA LEU A 164 -5.10 -3.22 9.83
C LEU A 164 -5.83 -4.27 8.97
N ALA A 165 -7.02 -4.66 9.42
CA ALA A 165 -7.79 -5.74 8.81
C ALA A 165 -8.50 -5.33 7.52
N SER A 166 -8.95 -4.09 7.44
CA SER A 166 -9.81 -3.56 6.39
C SER A 166 -9.51 -2.09 6.13
N ASP A 167 -9.73 -1.65 4.90
CA ASP A 167 -9.71 -0.25 4.51
C ASP A 167 -10.76 0.60 5.26
N SER A 168 -11.85 -0.02 5.72
CA SER A 168 -12.85 0.63 6.56
C SER A 168 -12.31 1.13 7.91
N GLN A 169 -11.12 0.65 8.33
CA GLN A 169 -10.41 1.12 9.52
C GLN A 169 -9.54 2.36 9.25
N VAL A 170 -9.44 2.80 7.99
CA VAL A 170 -8.77 4.04 7.59
C VAL A 170 -9.76 5.20 7.76
N THR A 171 -9.95 5.62 9.00
CA THR A 171 -11.00 6.57 9.39
C THR A 171 -10.51 8.02 9.56
N GLY A 172 -9.19 8.19 9.70
CA GLY A 172 -8.59 9.47 10.08
C GLY A 172 -8.63 9.77 11.58
N SER A 173 -9.18 8.85 12.40
CA SER A 173 -9.19 8.95 13.87
C SER A 173 -8.30 7.85 14.47
N PHE A 174 -7.33 8.22 15.28
CA PHE A 174 -6.42 7.28 15.95
C PHE A 174 -7.13 6.62 17.14
N GLY A 175 -7.88 5.57 16.87
CA GLY A 175 -8.61 4.77 17.87
C GLY A 175 -7.82 3.53 18.32
N ASP A 176 -8.51 2.63 19.07
CA ASP A 176 -7.93 1.40 19.62
C ASP A 176 -7.32 0.52 18.53
N ALA A 177 -8.03 0.30 17.42
CA ALA A 177 -7.54 -0.52 16.31
C ALA A 177 -6.24 0.03 15.69
N THR A 178 -6.09 1.36 15.63
CA THR A 178 -4.86 1.99 15.12
C THR A 178 -3.72 1.84 16.13
N GLU A 179 -3.98 2.03 17.42
CA GLU A 179 -3.01 1.84 18.49
C GLU A 179 -2.47 0.41 18.51
N GLU A 180 -3.35 -0.58 18.48
CA GLU A 180 -2.99 -2.01 18.41
C GLU A 180 -2.17 -2.34 17.15
N ALA A 181 -2.55 -1.80 16.00
CA ALA A 181 -1.83 -1.97 14.75
C ALA A 181 -0.41 -1.38 14.82
N VAL A 182 -0.26 -0.19 15.44
CA VAL A 182 1.05 0.44 15.66
C VAL A 182 1.89 -0.39 16.63
N MET A 183 1.34 -0.83 17.77
CA MET A 183 2.05 -1.68 18.73
C MET A 183 2.52 -2.99 18.08
N LYS A 184 1.68 -3.62 17.27
CA LYS A 184 2.05 -4.85 16.54
C LYS A 184 3.16 -4.55 15.52
N MET A 185 3.07 -3.45 14.79
CA MET A 185 4.10 -3.04 13.84
C MET A 185 5.43 -2.79 14.55
N GLN A 186 5.41 -2.07 15.67
CA GLN A 186 6.58 -1.83 16.49
C GLN A 186 7.20 -3.15 16.99
N SER A 187 6.37 -4.07 17.51
CA SER A 187 6.80 -5.40 17.98
C SER A 187 7.50 -6.21 16.90
N VAL A 188 6.88 -6.32 15.72
CA VAL A 188 7.42 -7.12 14.58
C VAL A 188 8.75 -6.54 14.08
N ASN A 189 8.94 -5.25 14.27
CA ASN A 189 10.10 -4.52 13.79
C ASN A 189 11.14 -4.17 14.87
N GLY A 190 10.96 -4.66 16.11
CA GLY A 190 11.92 -4.50 17.20
C GLY A 190 11.99 -3.08 17.78
N LEU A 191 10.90 -2.32 17.67
CA LEU A 191 10.74 -1.03 18.36
C LEU A 191 10.02 -1.20 19.69
N ASP A 192 10.13 -0.19 20.54
CA ASP A 192 9.33 -0.09 21.77
C ASP A 192 7.84 -0.04 21.43
N GLN A 193 7.04 -0.88 22.09
CA GLN A 193 5.61 -1.04 21.82
C GLN A 193 4.79 -0.01 22.62
N ASP A 194 5.00 1.27 22.35
CA ASP A 194 4.31 2.38 23.03
C ASP A 194 2.99 2.79 22.37
N GLY A 195 2.68 2.21 21.20
CA GLY A 195 1.47 2.53 20.44
C GLY A 195 1.46 3.93 19.83
N LYS A 196 2.58 4.65 19.85
CA LYS A 196 2.71 6.00 19.31
C LYS A 196 3.52 6.01 18.03
N VAL A 197 3.17 6.91 17.14
CA VAL A 197 3.92 7.10 15.90
C VAL A 197 4.77 8.36 16.03
N GLY A 198 5.89 8.22 16.76
CA GLY A 198 6.94 9.23 16.81
C GLY A 198 7.91 9.07 15.63
N ARG A 199 9.00 9.86 15.64
CA ARG A 199 9.97 9.93 14.53
C ARG A 199 10.55 8.56 14.13
N LYS A 200 10.99 7.75 15.11
CA LYS A 200 11.55 6.42 14.82
C LYS A 200 10.52 5.50 14.17
N THR A 201 9.31 5.48 14.73
CA THR A 201 8.19 4.69 14.19
C THR A 201 7.78 5.16 12.80
N MET A 202 7.71 6.48 12.57
CA MET A 202 7.39 7.07 11.28
C MET A 202 8.44 6.71 10.22
N ASN A 203 9.72 6.91 10.53
CA ASN A 203 10.82 6.59 9.62
C ASN A 203 10.79 5.11 9.20
N LEU A 204 10.59 4.21 10.16
CA LEU A 204 10.50 2.77 9.86
C LEU A 204 9.24 2.41 9.08
N LEU A 205 8.08 2.95 9.46
CA LEU A 205 6.79 2.70 8.80
C LEU A 205 6.84 2.98 7.29
N TYR A 206 7.63 3.97 6.89
CA TYR A 206 7.81 4.36 5.49
C TYR A 206 9.15 3.94 4.88
N SER A 207 9.96 3.15 5.59
CA SER A 207 11.17 2.56 5.04
C SER A 207 10.88 1.29 4.22
N GLU A 208 11.84 0.85 3.42
CA GLU A 208 11.82 -0.46 2.75
C GLU A 208 12.14 -1.61 3.71
N ASP A 209 12.73 -1.31 4.87
CA ASP A 209 13.10 -2.31 5.87
C ASP A 209 11.93 -2.71 6.76
N VAL A 210 10.79 -2.01 6.66
CA VAL A 210 9.61 -2.34 7.44
C VAL A 210 9.09 -3.73 7.10
N LYS A 211 9.02 -4.58 8.10
CA LYS A 211 8.45 -5.92 7.95
C LYS A 211 6.93 -5.82 7.94
N ALA A 212 6.31 -6.43 6.94
CA ALA A 212 4.87 -6.55 6.87
C ALA A 212 4.35 -7.59 7.87
N ASN A 213 3.10 -7.44 8.27
CA ASN A 213 2.41 -8.42 9.10
C ASN A 213 2.00 -9.63 8.25
N MET A 214 2.73 -10.73 8.39
CA MET A 214 2.48 -12.00 7.70
C MET A 214 1.74 -12.94 8.65
N LEU A 215 0.48 -13.23 8.35
CA LEU A 215 -0.29 -14.19 9.13
C LEU A 215 0.08 -15.62 8.70
N ALA A 216 0.40 -16.46 9.66
CA ALA A 216 0.94 -17.80 9.44
C ALA A 216 0.35 -18.84 10.41
N TYR A 217 0.72 -20.11 10.20
CA TYR A 217 0.32 -21.21 11.07
C TYR A 217 0.56 -20.92 12.56
N GLY A 218 -0.45 -21.19 13.36
CA GLY A 218 -0.43 -21.02 14.82
C GLY A 218 -0.85 -19.64 15.30
N GLU A 219 -1.00 -18.65 14.41
CA GLU A 219 -1.50 -17.34 14.79
C GLU A 219 -3.00 -17.38 15.08
N LYS A 220 -3.43 -16.62 16.08
CA LYS A 220 -4.84 -16.45 16.44
C LYS A 220 -5.14 -14.97 16.58
N SER A 221 -6.04 -14.46 15.73
CA SER A 221 -6.40 -13.04 15.71
C SER A 221 -7.70 -12.79 14.96
N ASP A 222 -8.27 -11.59 15.15
CA ASP A 222 -9.42 -11.14 14.37
C ASP A 222 -9.08 -10.96 12.87
N LEU A 223 -7.82 -10.71 12.56
CA LEU A 223 -7.35 -10.67 11.17
C LEU A 223 -7.46 -12.05 10.50
N VAL A 224 -7.09 -13.10 11.20
CA VAL A 224 -7.27 -14.49 10.73
C VAL A 224 -8.76 -14.80 10.59
N LEU A 225 -9.58 -14.44 11.58
CA LEU A 225 -11.03 -14.66 11.54
C LEU A 225 -11.69 -13.98 10.35
N ALA A 226 -11.33 -12.72 10.08
CA ALA A 226 -11.85 -11.98 8.93
C ALA A 226 -11.46 -12.64 7.60
N ALA A 227 -10.21 -13.05 7.46
CA ALA A 227 -9.72 -13.75 6.27
C ALA A 227 -10.41 -15.11 6.08
N GLN A 228 -10.59 -15.90 7.14
CA GLN A 228 -11.31 -17.17 7.10
C GLN A 228 -12.76 -16.99 6.66
N LYS A 229 -13.47 -15.98 7.17
CA LYS A 229 -14.83 -15.63 6.73
C LYS A 229 -14.85 -15.36 5.23
N ARG A 230 -13.92 -14.56 4.74
CA ARG A 230 -13.84 -14.22 3.32
C ARG A 230 -13.47 -15.42 2.45
N LEU A 231 -12.51 -16.26 2.88
CA LEU A 231 -12.19 -17.53 2.21
C LEU A 231 -13.39 -18.47 2.15
N LYS A 232 -14.21 -18.50 3.21
CA LYS A 232 -15.44 -19.29 3.23
C LYS A 232 -16.49 -18.73 2.27
N GLU A 233 -16.70 -17.41 2.23
CA GLU A 233 -17.59 -16.75 1.27
C GLU A 233 -17.19 -17.06 -0.17
N LEU A 234 -15.89 -17.04 -0.47
CA LEU A 234 -15.36 -17.36 -1.79
C LEU A 234 -15.30 -18.87 -2.06
N GLY A 235 -15.68 -19.72 -1.11
CA GLY A 235 -15.75 -21.17 -1.27
C GLY A 235 -14.43 -21.92 -1.12
N TYR A 236 -13.37 -21.28 -0.64
CA TYR A 236 -12.09 -21.94 -0.39
C TYR A 236 -12.03 -22.67 0.95
N MET A 237 -12.94 -22.38 1.86
CA MET A 237 -12.99 -22.95 3.20
C MET A 237 -14.36 -23.56 3.48
N THR A 238 -14.40 -24.76 4.04
CA THR A 238 -15.64 -25.48 4.41
C THR A 238 -15.84 -25.53 5.92
N THR A 239 -14.74 -25.38 6.69
CA THR A 239 -14.77 -25.31 8.15
C THR A 239 -15.33 -23.96 8.63
N GLU A 240 -15.80 -23.93 9.87
CA GLU A 240 -16.24 -22.68 10.49
C GLU A 240 -15.03 -21.80 10.83
N PRO A 241 -15.10 -20.49 10.50
CA PRO A 241 -14.05 -19.55 10.88
C PRO A 241 -13.93 -19.44 12.41
N ASP A 242 -12.74 -19.72 12.94
CA ASP A 242 -12.45 -19.77 14.37
C ASP A 242 -11.39 -18.75 14.84
N GLY A 243 -10.80 -18.02 13.88
CA GLY A 243 -9.73 -17.06 14.12
C GLY A 243 -8.35 -17.68 14.36
N SER A 244 -8.22 -19.03 14.26
CA SER A 244 -6.94 -19.73 14.44
C SER A 244 -6.38 -20.16 13.08
N TYR A 245 -5.15 -19.79 12.77
CA TYR A 245 -4.49 -20.15 11.50
C TYR A 245 -4.04 -21.60 11.51
N GLY A 246 -4.97 -22.50 11.24
CA GLY A 246 -4.76 -23.95 11.19
C GLY A 246 -4.37 -24.47 9.79
N ASN A 247 -4.22 -25.79 9.68
CA ASN A 247 -3.91 -26.43 8.40
C ASN A 247 -5.01 -26.24 7.33
N ASP A 248 -6.26 -26.17 7.74
CA ASP A 248 -7.40 -25.88 6.88
C ASP A 248 -7.31 -24.47 6.28
N THR A 249 -6.89 -23.49 7.09
CA THR A 249 -6.62 -22.13 6.63
C THR A 249 -5.46 -22.10 5.63
N ILE A 250 -4.35 -22.80 5.90
CA ILE A 250 -3.22 -22.91 4.96
C ILE A 250 -3.68 -23.46 3.62
N ILE A 251 -4.47 -24.54 3.64
CA ILE A 251 -4.97 -25.17 2.41
C ILE A 251 -5.85 -24.20 1.62
N ALA A 252 -6.78 -23.53 2.31
CA ALA A 252 -7.67 -22.55 1.71
C ALA A 252 -6.89 -21.37 1.09
N VAL A 253 -5.88 -20.85 1.80
CA VAL A 253 -5.03 -19.77 1.32
C VAL A 253 -4.22 -20.19 0.10
N LYS A 254 -3.60 -21.37 0.11
CA LYS A 254 -2.87 -21.89 -1.06
C LYS A 254 -3.76 -22.05 -2.28
N GLN A 255 -4.98 -22.55 -2.11
CA GLN A 255 -5.94 -22.67 -3.20
C GLN A 255 -6.35 -21.29 -3.73
N PHE A 256 -6.59 -20.32 -2.83
CA PHE A 256 -6.89 -18.94 -3.21
C PHE A 256 -5.72 -18.33 -3.99
N GLN A 257 -4.50 -18.41 -3.47
CA GLN A 257 -3.30 -17.87 -4.10
C GLN A 257 -3.10 -18.45 -5.50
N SER A 258 -3.22 -19.76 -5.65
CA SER A 258 -3.08 -20.45 -6.95
C SER A 258 -4.09 -19.98 -7.99
N ARG A 259 -5.32 -19.66 -7.56
CA ARG A 259 -6.38 -19.28 -8.48
C ARG A 259 -6.43 -17.77 -8.78
N ASN A 260 -5.75 -16.98 -7.97
CA ASN A 260 -5.67 -15.52 -8.08
C ASN A 260 -4.28 -15.02 -8.48
N ASP A 261 -3.47 -15.84 -9.15
CA ASP A 261 -2.14 -15.51 -9.66
C ASP A 261 -1.18 -14.96 -8.59
N GLN A 262 -1.33 -15.45 -7.34
CA GLN A 262 -0.47 -15.09 -6.22
C GLN A 262 0.66 -16.12 -6.04
N VAL A 263 1.70 -15.74 -5.32
CA VAL A 263 2.72 -16.71 -4.87
C VAL A 263 2.07 -17.72 -3.92
N VAL A 264 2.17 -19.01 -4.23
CA VAL A 264 1.52 -20.10 -3.48
C VAL A 264 2.42 -20.51 -2.32
N ASP A 265 2.46 -19.72 -1.27
CA ASP A 265 3.26 -19.95 -0.06
C ASP A 265 2.43 -20.38 1.17
N GLY A 266 1.15 -20.08 1.15
CA GLY A 266 0.23 -20.39 2.25
C GLY A 266 0.31 -19.39 3.40
N TYR A 267 0.88 -18.20 3.19
CA TYR A 267 0.85 -17.08 4.11
C TYR A 267 -0.18 -16.03 3.68
N LEU A 268 -0.90 -15.47 4.64
CA LEU A 268 -1.76 -14.33 4.40
C LEU A 268 -0.95 -13.03 4.58
N GLY A 269 -0.06 -12.78 3.62
CA GLY A 269 0.64 -11.51 3.52
C GLY A 269 -0.27 -10.38 3.01
N PRO A 270 0.22 -9.13 3.00
CA PRO A 270 -0.56 -7.98 2.56
C PRO A 270 -1.14 -8.13 1.16
N ALA A 271 -0.34 -8.59 0.19
CA ALA A 271 -0.78 -8.77 -1.19
C ALA A 271 -1.93 -9.79 -1.29
N THR A 272 -1.82 -10.93 -0.58
CA THR A 272 -2.86 -11.94 -0.54
C THR A 272 -4.14 -11.42 0.12
N ARG A 273 -4.04 -10.61 1.17
CA ARG A 273 -5.21 -10.01 1.85
C ARG A 273 -5.89 -8.95 0.99
N VAL A 274 -5.14 -8.12 0.29
CA VAL A 274 -5.70 -7.15 -0.67
C VAL A 274 -6.44 -7.89 -1.79
N ALA A 275 -5.82 -8.92 -2.38
CA ALA A 275 -6.46 -9.73 -3.40
C ALA A 275 -7.72 -10.44 -2.87
N LEU A 276 -7.67 -10.97 -1.64
CA LEU A 276 -8.79 -11.66 -0.99
C LEU A 276 -10.00 -10.74 -0.77
N ASN A 277 -9.76 -9.48 -0.42
CA ASN A 277 -10.80 -8.48 -0.17
C ASN A 277 -11.25 -7.73 -1.43
N SER A 278 -10.57 -7.95 -2.56
CA SER A 278 -10.95 -7.34 -3.85
C SER A 278 -12.31 -7.84 -4.33
N SER A 279 -13.03 -6.98 -5.06
CA SER A 279 -14.22 -7.37 -5.86
C SER A 279 -13.86 -8.36 -6.97
N ASP A 280 -12.60 -8.34 -7.43
CA ASP A 280 -12.08 -9.18 -8.51
C ASP A 280 -11.54 -10.52 -8.00
N ALA A 281 -11.64 -10.80 -6.68
CA ALA A 281 -11.23 -12.05 -6.09
C ALA A 281 -11.97 -13.23 -6.75
N VAL A 282 -11.20 -14.12 -7.40
CA VAL A 282 -11.77 -15.28 -8.11
C VAL A 282 -12.27 -16.30 -7.09
N PRO A 283 -13.56 -16.69 -7.12
CA PRO A 283 -14.09 -17.70 -6.20
C PRO A 283 -13.52 -19.10 -6.46
N ASN A 284 -13.53 -19.93 -5.44
CA ASN A 284 -13.21 -21.36 -5.59
C ASN A 284 -14.40 -22.08 -6.21
N GLY A 285 -14.24 -22.53 -7.44
CA GLY A 285 -15.28 -23.23 -8.17
C GLY A 285 -14.89 -23.39 -9.63
N LEU A 286 -15.72 -24.10 -10.38
CA LEU A 286 -15.53 -24.26 -11.82
C LEU A 286 -16.20 -23.09 -12.54
N SER A 287 -15.45 -22.42 -13.43
CA SER A 287 -15.86 -21.18 -14.10
C SER A 287 -15.45 -21.14 -15.57
N LEU A 288 -15.83 -20.07 -16.24
CA LEU A 288 -15.48 -19.82 -17.65
C LEU A 288 -13.98 -19.97 -17.89
N GLY A 289 -13.61 -20.77 -18.90
CA GLY A 289 -12.22 -21.07 -19.27
C GLY A 289 -11.66 -22.36 -18.70
N ASP A 290 -12.26 -22.91 -17.63
CA ASP A 290 -11.82 -24.19 -17.05
C ASP A 290 -12.09 -25.38 -17.96
N SER A 291 -11.27 -26.44 -17.84
CA SER A 291 -11.40 -27.67 -18.64
C SER A 291 -11.12 -28.92 -17.79
N GLY A 292 -11.65 -30.04 -18.22
CA GLY A 292 -11.37 -31.35 -17.63
C GLY A 292 -12.59 -32.12 -17.16
N ASP A 293 -12.36 -33.26 -16.49
CA ASP A 293 -13.39 -34.24 -16.11
C ASP A 293 -14.42 -33.63 -15.13
N ASN A 294 -14.01 -32.73 -14.25
CA ASN A 294 -14.91 -32.05 -13.34
C ASN A 294 -15.91 -31.16 -14.08
N ILE A 295 -15.46 -30.48 -15.14
CA ILE A 295 -16.33 -29.70 -16.02
C ILE A 295 -17.34 -30.62 -16.73
N GLN A 296 -16.84 -31.72 -17.30
CA GLN A 296 -17.69 -32.66 -17.97
C GLN A 296 -18.74 -33.27 -17.04
N ARG A 297 -18.37 -33.53 -15.76
CA ARG A 297 -19.31 -33.99 -14.73
C ARG A 297 -20.41 -32.96 -14.47
N VAL A 298 -20.06 -31.68 -14.30
CA VAL A 298 -21.01 -30.58 -14.12
C VAL A 298 -21.94 -30.46 -15.32
N GLN A 299 -21.39 -30.47 -16.53
CA GLN A 299 -22.14 -30.39 -17.77
C GLN A 299 -23.14 -31.57 -17.90
N ASN A 300 -22.74 -32.77 -17.52
CA ASN A 300 -23.64 -33.92 -17.47
C ASN A 300 -24.80 -33.72 -16.47
N LEU A 301 -24.53 -33.19 -15.28
CA LEU A 301 -25.57 -32.89 -14.29
C LEU A 301 -26.55 -31.84 -14.81
N LEU A 302 -26.02 -30.73 -15.38
CA LEU A 302 -26.84 -29.70 -16.02
C LEU A 302 -27.67 -30.24 -17.19
N SER A 303 -27.12 -31.17 -17.97
CA SER A 303 -27.81 -31.80 -19.08
C SER A 303 -28.95 -32.71 -18.61
N LYS A 304 -28.74 -33.53 -17.57
CA LYS A 304 -29.76 -34.35 -16.94
C LYS A 304 -30.93 -33.50 -16.37
N LEU A 305 -30.63 -32.31 -15.88
CA LEU A 305 -31.65 -31.37 -15.35
C LEU A 305 -32.29 -30.48 -16.43
N GLY A 306 -31.84 -30.61 -17.69
CA GLY A 306 -32.38 -29.89 -18.85
C GLY A 306 -31.84 -28.47 -19.06
N TYR A 307 -30.84 -28.05 -18.34
CA TYR A 307 -30.21 -26.71 -18.49
C TYR A 307 -29.19 -26.64 -19.63
N LEU A 308 -28.64 -27.78 -20.02
CA LEU A 308 -27.61 -27.86 -21.07
C LEU A 308 -28.02 -28.96 -22.07
N LYS A 309 -27.81 -28.71 -23.37
CA LYS A 309 -27.97 -29.75 -24.39
C LYS A 309 -26.79 -30.74 -24.28
N SER A 310 -27.04 -32.05 -24.51
CA SER A 310 -26.01 -33.09 -24.46
C SER A 310 -24.84 -32.83 -25.42
N ALA A 311 -25.09 -32.19 -26.56
CA ALA A 311 -24.05 -31.81 -27.53
C ALA A 311 -23.05 -30.76 -26.97
N ASN A 312 -23.38 -30.07 -25.88
CA ASN A 312 -22.52 -29.08 -25.23
C ASN A 312 -21.77 -29.65 -23.99
N VAL A 313 -21.81 -30.96 -23.80
CA VAL A 313 -20.98 -31.65 -22.80
C VAL A 313 -19.62 -31.92 -23.42
N THR A 314 -18.74 -30.96 -23.32
CA THR A 314 -17.44 -30.93 -24.03
C THR A 314 -16.23 -31.09 -23.11
N GLY A 315 -16.42 -30.99 -21.80
CA GLY A 315 -15.32 -30.89 -20.82
C GLY A 315 -14.63 -29.51 -20.79
N TYR A 316 -15.17 -28.52 -21.53
CA TYR A 316 -14.71 -27.12 -21.51
C TYR A 316 -15.82 -26.22 -21.00
N TYR A 317 -15.52 -25.38 -20.02
CA TYR A 317 -16.45 -24.41 -19.43
C TYR A 317 -16.53 -23.15 -20.29
N GLY A 318 -17.29 -23.20 -21.37
CA GLY A 318 -17.54 -22.07 -22.25
C GLY A 318 -18.78 -21.27 -21.80
N GLU A 319 -19.06 -20.15 -22.50
CA GLU A 319 -20.21 -19.27 -22.24
C GLU A 319 -21.55 -20.02 -22.19
N VAL A 320 -21.70 -21.07 -23.00
CA VAL A 320 -22.93 -21.90 -22.99
C VAL A 320 -23.10 -22.61 -21.65
N THR A 321 -22.00 -23.10 -21.07
CA THR A 321 -22.00 -23.74 -19.74
C THR A 321 -22.25 -22.70 -18.66
N GLU A 322 -21.61 -21.55 -18.72
CA GLU A 322 -21.80 -20.44 -17.78
C GLU A 322 -23.26 -19.97 -17.73
N ASN A 323 -23.86 -19.76 -18.90
CA ASN A 323 -25.27 -19.36 -19.00
C ASN A 323 -26.22 -20.45 -18.45
N ALA A 324 -25.92 -21.72 -18.67
CA ALA A 324 -26.67 -22.84 -18.10
C ALA A 324 -26.57 -22.86 -16.57
N VAL A 325 -25.36 -22.61 -16.02
CA VAL A 325 -25.14 -22.50 -14.57
C VAL A 325 -25.88 -21.31 -13.99
N LYS A 326 -25.80 -20.12 -14.59
CA LYS A 326 -26.55 -18.93 -14.17
C LYS A 326 -28.06 -19.18 -14.14
N LEU A 327 -28.59 -19.88 -15.14
CA LEU A 327 -30.00 -20.24 -15.18
C LEU A 327 -30.35 -21.25 -14.07
N PHE A 328 -29.51 -22.26 -13.85
CA PHE A 328 -29.65 -23.24 -12.79
C PHE A 328 -29.67 -22.55 -11.41
N GLN A 329 -28.71 -21.68 -11.16
CA GLN A 329 -28.58 -20.93 -9.91
C GLN A 329 -29.84 -20.11 -9.63
N ARG A 330 -30.30 -19.28 -10.59
CA ARG A 330 -31.53 -18.50 -10.46
C ARG A 330 -32.75 -19.39 -10.15
N THR A 331 -32.91 -20.51 -10.89
CA THR A 331 -34.03 -21.39 -10.73
C THR A 331 -34.06 -22.08 -9.37
N ASN A 332 -32.88 -22.29 -8.78
CA ASN A 332 -32.73 -22.96 -7.50
C ASN A 332 -32.49 -22.00 -6.32
N GLY A 333 -32.62 -20.67 -6.52
CA GLY A 333 -32.52 -19.66 -5.45
C GLY A 333 -31.11 -19.41 -4.96
N LEU A 334 -30.11 -19.69 -5.82
CA LEU A 334 -28.69 -19.39 -5.56
C LEU A 334 -28.30 -18.08 -6.22
N SER A 335 -27.18 -17.48 -5.77
CA SER A 335 -26.53 -16.36 -6.45
C SER A 335 -26.16 -16.79 -7.87
N ALA A 336 -26.56 -16.01 -8.87
CA ALA A 336 -26.39 -16.35 -10.29
C ALA A 336 -25.06 -15.77 -10.83
N ASP A 337 -23.94 -16.12 -10.20
CA ASP A 337 -22.59 -15.70 -10.56
C ASP A 337 -22.00 -16.46 -11.76
N GLY A 338 -22.59 -17.59 -12.11
CA GLY A 338 -22.09 -18.43 -13.19
C GLY A 338 -20.92 -19.33 -12.78
N THR A 339 -20.59 -19.41 -11.49
CA THR A 339 -19.52 -20.26 -10.97
C THR A 339 -20.11 -21.47 -10.25
N VAL A 340 -19.58 -22.66 -10.53
CA VAL A 340 -20.00 -23.88 -9.81
C VAL A 340 -19.14 -24.02 -8.55
N GLY A 341 -19.44 -23.21 -7.55
CA GLY A 341 -18.89 -23.34 -6.20
C GLY A 341 -19.58 -24.43 -5.38
N ILE A 342 -19.21 -24.53 -4.10
CA ILE A 342 -19.69 -25.58 -3.18
C ILE A 342 -21.22 -25.63 -3.14
N MET A 343 -21.89 -24.48 -3.00
CA MET A 343 -23.35 -24.40 -2.91
C MET A 343 -24.02 -24.84 -4.22
N THR A 344 -23.45 -24.41 -5.36
CA THR A 344 -23.97 -24.80 -6.68
C THR A 344 -23.77 -26.29 -6.93
N MET A 345 -22.62 -26.86 -6.58
CA MET A 345 -22.34 -28.30 -6.72
C MET A 345 -23.23 -29.11 -5.80
N ALA A 346 -23.37 -28.72 -4.54
CA ALA A 346 -24.26 -29.38 -3.59
C ALA A 346 -25.70 -29.43 -4.14
N LYS A 347 -26.20 -28.29 -4.67
CA LYS A 347 -27.54 -28.22 -5.25
C LYS A 347 -27.67 -29.03 -6.55
N LEU A 348 -26.65 -29.05 -7.42
CA LEU A 348 -26.63 -29.88 -8.63
C LEU A 348 -26.71 -31.37 -8.34
N THR A 349 -26.16 -31.81 -7.21
CA THR A 349 -26.15 -33.21 -6.79
C THR A 349 -27.32 -33.57 -5.86
N ALA A 350 -28.07 -32.57 -5.36
CA ALA A 350 -29.19 -32.79 -4.49
C ALA A 350 -30.38 -33.39 -5.25
N GLY A 351 -31.14 -34.30 -4.61
CA GLY A 351 -32.31 -34.93 -5.18
C GLY A 351 -33.50 -33.98 -5.42
N ASP A 352 -33.45 -32.78 -4.83
CA ASP A 352 -34.46 -31.73 -4.91
C ASP A 352 -34.12 -30.60 -5.90
N ALA A 353 -33.07 -30.78 -6.71
CA ALA A 353 -32.70 -29.80 -7.73
C ALA A 353 -33.83 -29.62 -8.75
N LYS A 354 -34.28 -28.38 -8.91
CA LYS A 354 -35.31 -28.03 -9.89
C LYS A 354 -34.80 -28.22 -11.31
N LYS A 355 -35.61 -28.79 -12.19
CA LYS A 355 -35.34 -28.89 -13.62
C LYS A 355 -35.45 -27.53 -14.31
N ALA A 356 -34.79 -27.41 -15.47
CA ALA A 356 -34.87 -26.19 -16.28
C ALA A 356 -36.33 -25.84 -16.61
N PRO A 357 -36.70 -24.54 -16.55
CA PRO A 357 -38.03 -24.08 -16.98
C PRO A 357 -38.27 -24.49 -18.44
N ALA A 358 -39.50 -24.93 -18.73
CA ALA A 358 -39.88 -25.24 -20.10
C ALA A 358 -39.72 -23.99 -20.97
N GLN A 359 -38.92 -24.07 -22.01
CA GLN A 359 -38.82 -22.97 -22.99
C GLN A 359 -40.19 -22.86 -23.70
N PRO A 360 -40.73 -21.64 -23.89
CA PRO A 360 -41.91 -21.46 -24.70
C PRO A 360 -41.61 -22.01 -26.11
N LYS A 361 -42.44 -22.93 -26.59
CA LYS A 361 -42.37 -23.44 -27.94
C LYS A 361 -42.58 -22.28 -28.89
N THR A 362 -41.52 -21.76 -29.49
CA THR A 362 -41.65 -20.87 -30.65
C THR A 362 -42.27 -21.68 -31.78
N SER A 363 -43.53 -21.39 -32.09
CA SER A 363 -44.19 -21.88 -33.28
C SER A 363 -43.44 -21.40 -34.50
N THR A 364 -42.75 -22.29 -35.16
CA THR A 364 -42.18 -22.05 -36.50
C THR A 364 -43.33 -21.81 -37.48
N SER A 365 -43.62 -20.57 -37.71
CA SER A 365 -44.36 -20.15 -38.91
C SER A 365 -43.48 -20.36 -40.12
N LYS A 366 -43.79 -21.38 -40.90
CA LYS A 366 -43.27 -21.55 -42.26
C LYS A 366 -43.81 -20.43 -43.09
N ASN A 367 -43.00 -19.44 -43.45
CA ASN A 367 -43.26 -18.62 -44.62
C ASN A 367 -42.16 -18.87 -45.63
N ASN A 368 -42.57 -19.61 -46.64
CA ASN A 368 -41.97 -19.72 -47.95
C ASN A 368 -42.08 -18.35 -48.66
N SER A 369 -41.01 -17.72 -49.06
CA SER A 369 -41.05 -16.83 -50.21
C SER A 369 -39.69 -16.75 -50.87
N LYS A 370 -39.76 -16.95 -52.16
CA LYS A 370 -38.70 -17.10 -53.13
C LYS A 370 -37.91 -15.79 -53.37
N ASN A 371 -36.65 -15.96 -53.69
CA ASN A 371 -35.82 -15.20 -54.65
C ASN A 371 -36.25 -13.77 -55.04
N ASN A 372 -35.34 -12.82 -54.88
CA ASN A 372 -34.78 -12.19 -56.05
C ASN A 372 -33.49 -11.41 -55.77
N THR A 373 -32.49 -11.68 -56.57
CA THR A 373 -31.26 -10.95 -56.82
C THR A 373 -31.56 -9.51 -57.28
N THR A 374 -30.84 -8.54 -56.79
CA THR A 374 -30.11 -7.56 -57.63
C THR A 374 -29.25 -6.60 -56.83
N SER A 375 -28.12 -6.37 -57.38
CA SER A 375 -27.01 -5.50 -57.06
C SER A 375 -27.35 -4.03 -56.81
N GLY A 376 -26.50 -3.35 -56.07
CA GLY A 376 -26.09 -2.00 -56.41
C GLY A 376 -26.14 -0.97 -55.28
N GLY A 377 -24.99 -0.40 -54.98
CA GLY A 377 -24.90 1.01 -54.67
C GLY A 377 -24.48 1.44 -53.27
N SER A 378 -23.23 1.81 -53.22
CA SER A 378 -22.61 2.63 -52.17
C SER A 378 -23.44 3.81 -51.70
N LYS A 379 -23.39 4.14 -50.39
CA LYS A 379 -22.98 5.49 -49.93
C LYS A 379 -22.74 5.54 -48.42
N LYS A 380 -21.63 6.16 -48.09
CA LYS A 380 -21.11 6.69 -46.83
C LYS A 380 -22.18 7.21 -45.87
N GLY A 381 -21.97 6.90 -44.60
CA GLY A 381 -22.50 7.62 -43.42
C GLY A 381 -21.54 7.44 -42.26
N SER A 382 -20.70 8.44 -42.04
CA SER A 382 -19.76 8.56 -40.94
C SER A 382 -20.51 8.78 -39.65
N SER A 383 -20.24 7.98 -38.63
CA SER A 383 -20.44 8.39 -37.23
C SER A 383 -19.22 7.94 -36.46
N GLY A 384 -18.46 8.91 -35.97
CA GLY A 384 -17.22 8.73 -35.28
C GLY A 384 -17.43 8.08 -33.92
N SER A 385 -16.84 6.93 -33.76
CA SER A 385 -16.51 6.37 -32.46
C SER A 385 -15.05 6.77 -32.21
N THR A 386 -14.86 7.64 -31.23
CA THR A 386 -13.53 7.95 -30.71
C THR A 386 -13.02 6.73 -29.96
N SER A 387 -12.34 5.86 -30.67
CA SER A 387 -11.49 4.83 -30.09
C SER A 387 -10.28 5.51 -29.46
N VAL A 388 -10.16 5.42 -28.15
CA VAL A 388 -8.92 5.65 -27.41
C VAL A 388 -7.87 4.69 -28.00
N PRO A 389 -6.72 5.15 -28.46
CA PRO A 389 -5.70 4.25 -28.96
C PRO A 389 -5.16 3.42 -27.78
N ASN A 390 -5.38 2.12 -27.86
CA ASN A 390 -4.64 1.13 -27.11
C ASN A 390 -3.22 1.11 -27.68
N THR A 391 -2.32 1.91 -27.12
CA THR A 391 -0.90 1.87 -27.46
C THR A 391 -0.31 0.61 -26.87
N GLY A 392 -0.26 -0.43 -27.69
CA GLY A 392 0.60 -1.59 -27.48
C GLY A 392 2.02 -1.15 -27.21
N GLY A 393 2.68 -1.87 -26.27
CA GLY A 393 3.98 -1.59 -25.70
C GLY A 393 5.05 -1.12 -26.69
N ALA A 394 5.29 0.18 -26.71
CA ALA A 394 6.56 0.74 -27.11
C ALA A 394 7.42 0.82 -25.84
N SER A 395 8.61 0.24 -25.87
CA SER A 395 9.63 0.47 -24.85
C SER A 395 9.93 1.97 -24.86
N GLY A 396 9.28 2.71 -23.97
CA GLY A 396 9.43 4.16 -23.90
C GLY A 396 10.80 4.48 -23.31
N GLY A 397 11.67 5.14 -24.10
CA GLY A 397 12.92 5.68 -23.59
C GLY A 397 12.70 6.90 -22.68
N ALA A 398 13.80 7.53 -22.28
CA ALA A 398 13.79 8.73 -21.43
C ALA A 398 12.79 9.81 -21.87
N SER A 399 12.68 10.05 -23.19
CA SER A 399 11.74 11.05 -23.74
C SER A 399 10.27 10.71 -23.48
N ALA A 400 9.90 9.42 -23.53
CA ALA A 400 8.54 8.98 -23.22
C ALA A 400 8.25 9.16 -21.73
N LEU A 401 9.21 8.85 -20.85
CA LEU A 401 9.08 9.07 -19.40
C LEU A 401 8.82 10.55 -19.09
N ILE A 402 9.61 11.44 -19.69
CA ILE A 402 9.47 12.89 -19.50
C ILE A 402 8.11 13.38 -20.04
N ALA A 403 7.66 12.86 -21.18
CA ALA A 403 6.35 13.22 -21.75
C ALA A 403 5.20 12.81 -20.83
N VAL A 404 5.27 11.59 -20.28
CA VAL A 404 4.30 11.10 -19.28
C VAL A 404 4.33 11.97 -18.03
N ALA A 405 5.51 12.26 -17.48
CA ALA A 405 5.68 13.13 -16.33
C ALA A 405 5.10 14.53 -16.57
N SER A 406 5.40 15.12 -17.74
CA SER A 406 4.90 16.44 -18.14
C SER A 406 3.38 16.49 -18.28
N SER A 407 2.73 15.38 -18.65
CA SER A 407 1.26 15.30 -18.75
C SER A 407 0.56 15.42 -17.40
N LYS A 408 1.29 15.31 -16.31
CA LYS A 408 0.78 15.37 -14.93
C LYS A 408 1.09 16.69 -14.21
N LEU A 409 1.68 17.64 -14.89
CA LEU A 409 1.92 18.97 -14.30
C LEU A 409 0.63 19.59 -13.78
N GLY A 410 0.69 20.11 -12.55
CA GLY A 410 -0.45 20.70 -11.86
C GLY A 410 -1.33 19.69 -11.11
N CYS A 411 -1.15 18.38 -11.27
CA CYS A 411 -1.86 17.40 -10.44
C CYS A 411 -1.52 17.62 -8.95
N PRO A 412 -2.51 17.56 -8.03
CA PRO A 412 -2.31 17.81 -6.63
C PRO A 412 -1.25 16.88 -6.00
N TYR A 413 -0.43 17.45 -5.10
CA TYR A 413 0.36 16.65 -4.18
C TYR A 413 -0.55 16.11 -3.08
N VAL A 414 -0.57 14.80 -2.95
CA VAL A 414 -1.25 14.10 -1.86
C VAL A 414 -0.33 13.00 -1.38
N TRP A 415 0.11 13.12 -0.15
CA TRP A 415 1.05 12.17 0.44
C TRP A 415 0.51 10.74 0.46
N GLY A 416 1.35 9.75 0.08
CA GLY A 416 0.96 8.34 -0.07
C GLY A 416 0.19 8.05 -1.37
N SER A 417 -0.16 9.05 -2.16
CA SER A 417 -0.90 8.87 -3.41
C SER A 417 0.01 8.43 -4.55
N LYS A 418 -0.46 7.43 -5.31
CA LYS A 418 0.28 6.76 -6.40
C LYS A 418 -0.33 7.02 -7.78
N GLY A 419 -1.16 8.05 -7.91
CA GLY A 419 -1.82 8.43 -9.18
C GLY A 419 -3.19 7.77 -9.39
N PRO A 420 -3.85 8.01 -10.52
CA PRO A 420 -3.41 8.87 -11.63
C PRO A 420 -3.74 10.37 -11.48
N ASN A 421 -4.51 10.78 -10.45
CA ASN A 421 -5.06 12.14 -10.32
C ASN A 421 -4.37 12.99 -9.25
N SER A 422 -3.62 12.37 -8.36
CA SER A 422 -2.80 13.00 -7.33
C SER A 422 -1.58 12.12 -7.05
N PHE A 423 -0.53 12.68 -6.48
CA PHE A 423 0.74 11.99 -6.28
C PHE A 423 1.47 12.49 -5.03
N ASP A 424 2.20 11.59 -4.35
CA ASP A 424 3.41 11.99 -3.63
C ASP A 424 4.64 11.87 -4.54
N CYS A 425 5.82 12.26 -4.06
CA CYS A 425 7.04 12.26 -4.87
C CYS A 425 7.39 10.86 -5.42
N SER A 426 7.30 9.84 -4.60
CA SER A 426 7.61 8.44 -4.95
C SER A 426 6.50 7.76 -5.76
N GLY A 427 5.25 8.05 -5.45
CA GLY A 427 4.09 7.60 -6.21
C GLY A 427 4.05 8.17 -7.62
N PHE A 428 4.52 9.41 -7.80
CA PHE A 428 4.67 10.03 -9.11
C PHE A 428 5.69 9.29 -9.97
N VAL A 429 6.88 9.04 -9.44
CA VAL A 429 7.93 8.29 -10.15
C VAL A 429 7.46 6.86 -10.48
N TYR A 430 6.86 6.17 -9.50
CA TYR A 430 6.29 4.84 -9.68
C TYR A 430 5.27 4.80 -10.81
N TRP A 431 4.30 5.72 -10.79
CA TRP A 431 3.25 5.77 -11.79
C TRP A 431 3.83 6.05 -13.19
N CYS A 432 4.69 7.07 -13.32
CA CYS A 432 5.29 7.44 -14.60
C CYS A 432 6.08 6.31 -15.24
N LEU A 433 6.91 5.59 -14.47
CA LEU A 433 7.70 4.45 -14.96
C LEU A 433 6.78 3.32 -15.48
N ASN A 434 5.72 2.99 -14.76
CA ASN A 434 4.79 1.95 -15.19
C ASN A 434 4.00 2.34 -16.44
N GLN A 435 3.69 3.63 -16.66
CA GLN A 435 3.04 4.10 -17.90
C GLN A 435 3.92 3.92 -19.13
N VAL A 436 5.24 3.96 -18.99
CA VAL A 436 6.18 3.75 -20.12
C VAL A 436 6.66 2.30 -20.24
N GLY A 437 6.00 1.37 -19.56
CA GLY A 437 6.27 -0.06 -19.63
C GLY A 437 7.45 -0.55 -18.80
N VAL A 438 8.04 0.31 -17.96
CA VAL A 438 9.03 -0.09 -16.95
C VAL A 438 8.28 -0.66 -15.75
N ARG A 439 8.22 -1.99 -15.65
CA ARG A 439 7.58 -2.66 -14.50
C ARG A 439 8.39 -2.40 -13.23
N GLN A 440 7.98 -1.39 -12.48
CA GLN A 440 8.59 -0.99 -11.23
C GLN A 440 7.59 -1.23 -10.09
N SER A 441 7.99 -2.01 -9.08
CA SER A 441 7.25 -2.07 -7.81
C SER A 441 7.33 -0.71 -7.12
N TYR A 442 6.30 -0.37 -6.35
CA TYR A 442 6.33 0.87 -5.58
C TYR A 442 7.50 0.83 -4.58
N MET A 443 8.25 1.91 -4.53
CA MET A 443 9.29 2.18 -3.54
C MET A 443 9.06 3.58 -2.98
N THR A 444 9.26 3.75 -1.69
CA THR A 444 9.29 5.07 -1.05
C THR A 444 10.52 5.87 -1.51
N SER A 445 10.57 7.17 -1.20
CA SER A 445 11.78 7.98 -1.45
C SER A 445 13.03 7.39 -0.78
N SER A 446 12.88 6.78 0.40
CA SER A 446 13.96 6.06 1.08
C SER A 446 14.38 4.80 0.33
N GLY A 447 13.43 4.01 -0.19
CA GLY A 447 13.71 2.82 -0.98
C GLY A 447 14.48 3.13 -2.26
N TRP A 448 14.23 4.27 -2.88
CA TRP A 448 14.97 4.73 -4.05
C TRP A 448 16.48 4.95 -3.79
N ARG A 449 16.92 5.09 -2.53
CA ARG A 449 18.37 5.16 -2.21
C ARG A 449 19.11 3.88 -2.60
N ASN A 450 18.43 2.74 -2.60
CA ASN A 450 18.99 1.41 -2.78
C ASN A 450 18.36 0.63 -3.96
N ALA A 451 17.84 1.32 -4.96
CA ALA A 451 17.20 0.73 -6.15
C ALA A 451 18.21 -0.03 -7.05
N GLY A 452 18.82 -1.09 -6.53
CA GLY A 452 19.93 -1.85 -7.14
C GLY A 452 19.67 -2.48 -8.51
N ARG A 453 18.45 -2.37 -9.04
CA ARG A 453 18.07 -2.85 -10.37
C ARG A 453 18.63 -2.00 -11.51
N TYR A 454 18.96 -0.74 -11.24
CA TYR A 454 19.34 0.26 -12.24
C TYR A 454 20.79 0.70 -12.09
N THR A 455 21.32 1.38 -13.10
CA THR A 455 22.69 1.92 -13.03
C THR A 455 22.72 3.13 -12.08
N ARG A 456 23.48 3.01 -10.99
CA ARG A 456 23.64 4.08 -10.01
C ARG A 456 24.47 5.24 -10.55
N ILE A 457 24.00 6.45 -10.30
CA ILE A 457 24.70 7.70 -10.60
C ILE A 457 25.14 8.31 -9.27
N SER A 458 26.45 8.47 -9.09
CA SER A 458 27.05 8.96 -7.83
C SER A 458 27.40 10.44 -7.88
N SER A 459 27.30 11.10 -9.03
CA SER A 459 27.60 12.52 -9.18
C SER A 459 26.39 13.27 -9.73
N PHE A 460 26.01 14.36 -9.07
CA PHE A 460 24.94 15.24 -9.51
C PHE A 460 25.13 15.76 -10.95
N SER A 461 26.39 16.10 -11.31
CA SER A 461 26.72 16.58 -12.65
C SER A 461 26.59 15.53 -13.76
N SER A 462 26.49 14.24 -13.39
CA SER A 462 26.33 13.13 -14.34
C SER A 462 24.86 12.81 -14.66
N LEU A 463 23.92 13.52 -14.03
CA LEU A 463 22.49 13.36 -14.26
C LEU A 463 22.13 13.75 -15.69
N ARG A 464 21.22 12.97 -16.30
CA ARG A 464 20.70 13.18 -17.67
C ARG A 464 19.19 13.09 -17.69
N ALA A 465 18.61 13.60 -18.75
CA ALA A 465 17.18 13.49 -19.01
C ALA A 465 16.70 12.02 -18.90
N GLY A 466 15.66 11.76 -18.13
CA GLY A 466 15.09 10.45 -17.85
C GLY A 466 15.73 9.70 -16.67
N ASP A 467 16.78 10.24 -16.04
CA ASP A 467 17.29 9.70 -14.78
C ASP A 467 16.34 10.04 -13.63
N ILE A 468 16.28 9.14 -12.65
CA ILE A 468 15.60 9.42 -11.38
C ILE A 468 16.60 10.02 -10.42
N ILE A 469 16.33 11.22 -9.92
CA ILE A 469 17.15 11.87 -8.89
C ILE A 469 16.59 11.57 -7.50
N VAL A 470 17.47 11.24 -6.57
CA VAL A 470 17.14 10.91 -5.17
C VAL A 470 17.89 11.88 -4.25
N VAL A 471 17.15 12.55 -3.42
CA VAL A 471 17.65 13.40 -2.34
C VAL A 471 17.09 12.90 -1.01
N SER A 472 17.50 13.51 0.11
CA SER A 472 16.99 13.12 1.41
C SER A 472 15.46 13.34 1.49
N GLY A 473 14.68 12.27 1.64
CA GLY A 473 13.22 12.32 1.78
C GLY A 473 12.44 12.63 0.50
N HIS A 474 13.10 12.83 -0.66
CA HIS A 474 12.42 13.23 -1.88
C HIS A 474 13.01 12.56 -3.14
N VAL A 475 12.20 12.48 -4.20
CA VAL A 475 12.59 11.87 -5.48
C VAL A 475 11.89 12.55 -6.64
N GLY A 476 12.58 12.67 -7.80
CA GLY A 476 12.03 13.30 -9.01
C GLY A 476 12.58 12.69 -10.29
N ILE A 477 12.04 13.12 -11.44
CA ILE A 477 12.45 12.71 -12.79
C ILE A 477 13.22 13.86 -13.43
N VAL A 478 14.50 13.66 -13.74
CA VAL A 478 15.31 14.65 -14.43
C VAL A 478 14.76 14.88 -15.85
N ALA A 479 14.38 16.11 -16.15
CA ALA A 479 13.78 16.45 -17.43
C ALA A 479 14.78 16.90 -18.50
N GLY A 480 16.06 17.10 -18.10
CA GLY A 480 17.13 17.65 -18.94
C GLY A 480 17.23 19.16 -18.82
N GLY A 481 18.28 19.74 -19.41
CA GLY A 481 18.49 21.19 -19.35
C GLY A 481 18.63 21.77 -17.94
N GLY A 482 19.06 20.96 -16.97
CA GLY A 482 19.16 21.39 -15.57
C GLY A 482 17.80 21.51 -14.87
N THR A 483 16.79 20.73 -15.29
CA THR A 483 15.44 20.75 -14.71
C THR A 483 14.98 19.38 -14.25
N VAL A 484 13.99 19.36 -13.36
CA VAL A 484 13.34 18.17 -12.78
C VAL A 484 11.83 18.33 -12.82
N ILE A 485 11.12 17.21 -12.98
CA ILE A 485 9.67 17.11 -12.78
C ILE A 485 9.45 16.22 -11.56
N ASP A 486 8.73 16.74 -10.58
CA ASP A 486 8.46 16.04 -9.32
C ASP A 486 7.10 16.45 -8.73
N ALA A 487 6.54 15.59 -7.89
CA ALA A 487 5.41 15.97 -7.06
C ALA A 487 5.96 16.64 -5.80
N SER A 488 5.81 17.95 -5.73
CA SER A 488 6.38 18.82 -4.71
C SER A 488 5.40 19.10 -3.58
N SER A 489 5.79 18.76 -2.36
CA SER A 489 5.01 19.08 -1.15
C SER A 489 5.01 20.59 -0.88
N GLY A 490 6.13 21.27 -1.11
CA GLY A 490 6.25 22.71 -0.95
C GLY A 490 5.36 23.50 -1.92
N ASN A 491 5.19 23.01 -3.14
CA ASN A 491 4.31 23.60 -4.16
C ASN A 491 2.88 23.03 -4.15
N GLY A 492 2.61 21.98 -3.39
CA GLY A 492 1.31 21.30 -3.30
C GLY A 492 0.86 20.58 -4.58
N LYS A 493 1.76 20.37 -5.55
CA LYS A 493 1.41 19.80 -6.87
C LYS A 493 2.63 19.28 -7.62
N VAL A 494 2.38 18.58 -8.72
CA VAL A 494 3.42 18.21 -9.69
C VAL A 494 3.90 19.47 -10.40
N VAL A 495 5.23 19.68 -10.36
CA VAL A 495 5.89 20.86 -10.94
C VAL A 495 7.03 20.46 -11.85
N HIS A 496 7.37 21.37 -12.77
CA HIS A 496 8.59 21.34 -13.56
C HIS A 496 9.43 22.55 -13.12
N ARG A 497 10.57 22.27 -12.49
CA ARG A 497 11.41 23.31 -11.89
C ARG A 497 12.90 23.08 -12.14
N SER A 498 13.71 24.09 -11.85
CA SER A 498 15.17 23.98 -11.97
C SER A 498 15.75 23.03 -10.94
N LEU A 499 16.78 22.31 -11.29
CA LEU A 499 17.66 21.61 -10.35
C LEU A 499 18.52 22.67 -9.64
N SER A 500 17.98 23.25 -8.58
CA SER A 500 18.58 24.31 -7.77
C SER A 500 19.77 23.80 -6.94
N SER A 501 20.42 24.70 -6.21
CA SER A 501 21.43 24.35 -5.21
C SER A 501 20.87 23.46 -4.10
N TRP A 502 19.58 23.54 -3.79
CA TRP A 502 18.96 22.65 -2.82
C TRP A 502 19.05 21.18 -3.27
N TRP A 503 18.73 20.88 -4.54
CA TRP A 503 18.87 19.52 -5.10
C TRP A 503 20.31 19.04 -5.08
N ALA A 504 21.28 19.91 -5.39
CA ALA A 504 22.68 19.57 -5.40
C ALA A 504 23.23 19.28 -3.99
N ASN A 505 22.83 20.10 -3.00
CA ASN A 505 23.28 19.97 -1.62
C ASN A 505 22.67 18.75 -0.91
N ASN A 506 21.48 18.32 -1.31
CA ASN A 506 20.78 17.18 -0.73
C ASN A 506 20.93 15.89 -1.58
N PHE A 507 21.74 15.90 -2.65
CA PHE A 507 21.89 14.79 -3.56
C PHE A 507 22.49 13.56 -2.89
N ILE A 508 21.78 12.42 -2.98
CA ILE A 508 22.24 11.12 -2.48
C ILE A 508 22.72 10.24 -3.64
N CYS A 509 21.93 10.11 -4.67
CA CYS A 509 22.23 9.35 -5.87
C CYS A 509 21.23 9.65 -7.00
N GLY A 510 21.53 9.14 -8.18
CA GLY A 510 20.56 9.03 -9.26
C GLY A 510 20.52 7.60 -9.80
N TRP A 511 19.48 7.29 -10.57
CA TRP A 511 19.31 6.00 -11.23
C TRP A 511 19.03 6.18 -12.71
N ARG A 512 19.86 5.58 -13.54
CA ARG A 512 19.65 5.53 -14.99
C ARG A 512 18.80 4.35 -15.32
N ILE A 513 17.63 4.64 -15.90
CA ILE A 513 16.60 3.64 -16.21
C ILE A 513 16.75 3.13 -17.65
N PHE A 514 17.19 4.01 -18.56
CA PHE A 514 17.30 3.75 -20.01
C PHE A 514 18.72 3.90 -20.54
#